data_010f64034cc71202d965fa37c229b21e
#
_entry.id   010f64034cc71202d965fa37c229b21e
#
_cell.length_a   1.000
_cell.length_b   1.000
_cell.length_c   1.000
_cell.angle_alpha   90.00
_cell.angle_beta   90.00
_cell.angle_gamma   90.00
#
_symmetry.space_group_name_H-M   'P 1'
#
loop_
_entity.id
_entity.type
_entity.pdbx_description
1 polymer ?
#
loop_
_entity_poly.entity_id
_entity_poly.type
_entity_poly.pdbx_seq_one_letter_code
_entity_poly.pdbx_strand_id
1 'polypeptide(L)'
;MMRRGRAAVKRGIIPRMNLLLGFRGSHVIFLLSTWAVVSFLALLVVGLAWTLRLKPQALADARSQRQEIVRVLARLGDAQVRDKVDALGPVAASLAQSWASHEPRALQRELDTMRAMLQMPTLFVVAPDGRPLAFSPATGADGRSNLELRYADRPVLQEVVRTQQPVVSGIIVGRASREFVVGTAVPIRVDQQVVAYLVGSIRLQAAIETIEQATGGPGGWLVMIDGDKRAIFLDSKTRQVTQENWKTHPFVEELGRHRSDGLVAIDNEEWLVTQSLMPTLRVNLIYAASVRQILENQRAVLLTLGATLLVSLATSLALSTAVAMRFLREQREAGVVQSHAPARS
;
A
#
# COMPACT_ATOMS: atom_id res chain seq x y z
N MET A 1 1.62 103.74 49.68
CA MET A 1 0.28 103.13 49.53
C MET A 1 0.33 102.09 48.48
N MET A 2 -0.12 100.89 48.78
CA MET A 2 -0.06 99.62 48.14
C MET A 2 -0.68 99.58 46.71
N ARG A 3 -0.09 98.86 45.83
CA ARG A 3 -0.84 97.89 45.00
C ARG A 3 0.08 96.81 44.40
N ARG A 4 -0.17 95.60 44.84
CA ARG A 4 0.41 94.38 44.39
C ARG A 4 -0.21 94.00 43.04
N GLY A 5 0.61 93.66 42.01
CA GLY A 5 0.18 93.01 40.76
C GLY A 5 0.42 91.51 40.78
N ARG A 6 -0.59 90.73 40.63
CA ARG A 6 -0.54 89.24 40.44
C ARG A 6 -0.06 88.92 39.07
N ALA A 7 1.08 88.24 38.93
CA ALA A 7 1.50 87.60 37.71
C ALA A 7 0.91 86.17 37.65
N ALA A 8 0.15 85.91 36.63
CA ALA A 8 -0.52 84.61 36.41
C ALA A 8 0.45 83.50 35.90
N VAL A 9 0.42 82.40 36.62
CA VAL A 9 1.08 81.19 36.22
C VAL A 9 0.32 80.54 35.01
N LYS A 10 0.88 80.61 33.88
CA LYS A 10 0.45 79.85 32.71
C LYS A 10 1.64 79.16 32.03
N ARG A 11 2.12 78.09 32.56
CA ARG A 11 3.08 77.25 31.88
C ARG A 11 2.95 75.82 32.37
N GLY A 12 2.64 74.87 31.47
CA GLY A 12 3.11 73.52 31.74
C GLY A 12 2.21 72.35 31.54
N ILE A 13 1.12 72.39 30.74
CA ILE A 13 0.25 71.21 30.53
C ILE A 13 0.30 70.59 29.12
N ILE A 14 0.78 71.33 28.11
CA ILE A 14 0.67 70.90 26.69
C ILE A 14 1.74 69.90 26.21
N PRO A 15 3.01 69.87 26.67
CA PRO A 15 3.98 68.91 26.09
C PRO A 15 3.85 67.48 26.60
N ARG A 16 3.20 67.21 27.75
CA ARG A 16 3.11 65.85 28.31
C ARG A 16 2.07 64.94 27.60
N MET A 17 1.04 65.52 26.99
CA MET A 17 -0.03 64.72 26.36
C MET A 17 0.37 64.14 25.01
N ASN A 18 1.22 64.87 24.23
CA ASN A 18 1.73 64.35 22.94
C ASN A 18 2.74 63.21 23.10
N LEU A 19 3.50 63.16 24.19
CA LEU A 19 4.44 62.07 24.44
C LEU A 19 3.73 60.75 24.82
N LEU A 20 2.61 60.81 25.52
CA LEU A 20 1.79 59.64 25.89
C LEU A 20 1.02 59.09 24.69
N LEU A 21 0.68 59.92 23.68
CA LEU A 21 -0.03 59.51 22.49
C LEU A 21 0.89 58.80 21.48
N GLY A 22 2.16 59.22 21.35
CA GLY A 22 3.17 58.52 20.55
C GLY A 22 3.52 57.13 21.14
N PHE A 23 3.51 56.99 22.44
CA PHE A 23 3.84 55.75 23.15
C PHE A 23 2.78 54.65 22.93
N ARG A 24 1.48 55.02 22.81
CA ARG A 24 0.39 54.04 22.61
C ARG A 24 0.33 53.46 21.18
N GLY A 25 0.65 54.25 20.15
CA GLY A 25 0.73 53.76 18.75
C GLY A 25 1.86 52.76 18.57
N SER A 26 3.01 53.00 19.21
CA SER A 26 4.16 52.12 19.20
C SER A 26 3.85 50.75 19.83
N HIS A 27 3.04 50.68 20.89
CA HIS A 27 2.66 49.42 21.52
C HIS A 27 1.74 48.56 20.65
N VAL A 28 0.83 49.15 19.88
CA VAL A 28 -0.04 48.42 18.94
C VAL A 28 0.77 47.83 17.82
N ILE A 29 1.70 48.59 17.24
CA ILE A 29 2.59 48.08 16.15
C ILE A 29 3.50 46.98 16.70
N PHE A 30 4.03 47.13 17.91
CA PHE A 30 4.86 46.13 18.58
C PHE A 30 4.06 44.80 18.82
N LEU A 31 2.83 44.87 19.29
CA LEU A 31 1.97 43.71 19.50
C LEU A 31 1.66 43.00 18.16
N LEU A 32 1.34 43.74 17.10
CA LEU A 32 1.09 43.17 15.76
C LEU A 32 2.32 42.46 15.20
N SER A 33 3.50 43.09 15.34
CA SER A 33 4.75 42.48 14.86
C SER A 33 5.11 41.22 15.67
N THR A 34 4.88 41.23 16.96
CA THR A 34 5.14 40.08 17.86
C THR A 34 4.22 38.89 17.48
N TRP A 35 2.93 39.16 17.24
CA TRP A 35 1.97 38.12 16.79
C TRP A 35 2.34 37.55 15.42
N ALA A 36 2.76 38.37 14.47
CA ALA A 36 3.20 37.90 13.16
C ALA A 36 4.43 36.97 13.26
N VAL A 37 5.41 37.34 14.09
CA VAL A 37 6.61 36.54 14.34
C VAL A 37 6.26 35.22 15.02
N VAL A 38 5.41 35.23 16.06
CA VAL A 38 4.99 34.01 16.75
C VAL A 38 4.25 33.07 15.83
N SER A 39 3.35 33.58 14.97
CA SER A 39 2.62 32.75 14.00
C SER A 39 3.54 32.17 12.91
N PHE A 40 4.51 32.94 12.43
CA PHE A 40 5.51 32.44 11.48
C PHE A 40 6.39 31.36 12.11
N LEU A 41 6.84 31.54 13.34
CA LEU A 41 7.57 30.53 14.09
C LEU A 41 6.74 29.26 14.31
N ALA A 42 5.46 29.38 14.65
CA ALA A 42 4.57 28.24 14.79
C ALA A 42 4.43 27.45 13.49
N LEU A 43 4.25 28.11 12.34
CA LEU A 43 4.21 27.47 11.03
C LEU A 43 5.54 26.77 10.69
N LEU A 44 6.66 27.40 11.01
CA LEU A 44 7.98 26.83 10.79
C LEU A 44 8.20 25.58 11.65
N VAL A 45 7.80 25.61 12.91
CA VAL A 45 7.87 24.45 13.84
C VAL A 45 6.99 23.31 13.33
N VAL A 46 5.77 23.59 12.87
CA VAL A 46 4.87 22.58 12.29
C VAL A 46 5.48 21.97 11.03
N GLY A 47 6.02 22.79 10.13
CA GLY A 47 6.70 22.32 8.92
C GLY A 47 7.93 21.46 9.22
N LEU A 48 8.73 21.86 10.21
CA LEU A 48 9.92 21.14 10.66
C LEU A 48 9.54 19.81 11.34
N ALA A 49 8.54 19.82 12.21
CA ALA A 49 8.02 18.62 12.85
C ALA A 49 7.47 17.61 11.82
N TRP A 50 6.81 18.10 10.78
CA TRP A 50 6.35 17.27 9.68
C TRP A 50 7.51 16.56 8.97
N THR A 51 8.51 17.32 8.53
CA THR A 51 9.61 16.76 7.73
C THR A 51 10.53 15.86 8.53
N LEU A 52 10.80 16.19 9.80
CA LEU A 52 11.77 15.49 10.63
C LEU A 52 11.18 14.32 11.42
N ARG A 53 9.91 14.37 11.80
CA ARG A 53 9.30 13.35 12.67
C ARG A 53 8.08 12.67 12.06
N LEU A 54 7.08 13.43 11.63
CA LEU A 54 5.80 12.87 11.24
C LEU A 54 5.86 12.05 9.95
N LYS A 55 6.55 12.55 8.92
CA LYS A 55 6.72 11.81 7.65
C LYS A 55 7.50 10.50 7.86
N PRO A 56 8.68 10.46 8.51
CA PRO A 56 9.40 9.22 8.76
C PRO A 56 8.62 8.22 9.63
N GLN A 57 7.94 8.70 10.68
CA GLN A 57 7.10 7.84 11.52
C GLN A 57 5.95 7.23 10.74
N ALA A 58 5.23 8.04 9.96
CA ALA A 58 4.14 7.55 9.12
C ALA A 58 4.57 6.48 8.12
N LEU A 59 5.75 6.64 7.53
CA LEU A 59 6.31 5.64 6.63
C LEU A 59 6.76 4.37 7.37
N ALA A 60 7.32 4.52 8.58
CA ALA A 60 7.71 3.40 9.42
C ALA A 60 6.50 2.59 9.90
N ASP A 61 5.43 3.27 10.35
CA ASP A 61 4.18 2.64 10.78
C ASP A 61 3.49 1.95 9.60
N ALA A 62 3.41 2.62 8.45
CA ALA A 62 2.87 2.05 7.23
C ALA A 62 3.67 0.83 6.75
N ARG A 63 4.99 0.86 6.88
CA ARG A 63 5.89 -0.26 6.56
C ARG A 63 5.61 -1.44 7.49
N SER A 64 5.61 -1.22 8.79
CA SER A 64 5.36 -2.25 9.80
C SER A 64 4.01 -2.94 9.60
N GLN A 65 2.95 -2.14 9.44
CA GLN A 65 1.60 -2.65 9.21
C GLN A 65 1.51 -3.47 7.92
N ARG A 66 2.07 -2.97 6.82
CA ARG A 66 2.05 -3.68 5.53
C ARG A 66 2.91 -4.92 5.51
N GLN A 67 4.07 -4.88 6.16
CA GLN A 67 4.92 -6.06 6.30
C GLN A 67 4.20 -7.18 7.03
N GLU A 68 3.45 -6.87 8.09
CA GLU A 68 2.67 -7.87 8.80
C GLU A 68 1.52 -8.42 7.93
N ILE A 69 0.81 -7.55 7.22
CA ILE A 69 -0.24 -7.96 6.27
C ILE A 69 0.35 -8.91 5.22
N VAL A 70 1.42 -8.52 4.53
CA VAL A 70 2.05 -9.34 3.48
C VAL A 70 2.55 -10.68 4.04
N ARG A 71 3.09 -10.68 5.26
CA ARG A 71 3.54 -11.90 5.95
C ARG A 71 2.37 -12.85 6.24
N VAL A 72 1.26 -12.33 6.76
CA VAL A 72 0.05 -13.11 7.03
C VAL A 72 -0.52 -13.69 5.74
N LEU A 73 -0.62 -12.86 4.70
CA LEU A 73 -1.14 -13.27 3.40
C LEU A 73 -0.26 -14.33 2.73
N ALA A 74 1.06 -14.15 2.78
CA ALA A 74 2.00 -15.14 2.26
C ALA A 74 1.86 -16.49 2.99
N ARG A 75 1.70 -16.48 4.32
CA ARG A 75 1.46 -17.68 5.10
C ARG A 75 0.14 -18.35 4.77
N LEU A 76 -0.95 -17.58 4.64
CA LEU A 76 -2.27 -18.11 4.28
C LEU A 76 -2.25 -18.72 2.88
N GLY A 77 -1.69 -18.02 1.89
CA GLY A 77 -1.56 -18.52 0.53
C GLY A 77 -0.68 -19.78 0.46
N ASP A 78 0.45 -19.79 1.18
CA ASP A 78 1.34 -20.95 1.25
C ASP A 78 0.67 -22.16 1.91
N ALA A 79 -0.08 -21.94 3.00
CA ALA A 79 -0.85 -22.99 3.67
C ALA A 79 -1.93 -23.58 2.76
N GLN A 80 -2.71 -22.75 2.06
CA GLN A 80 -3.73 -23.23 1.11
C GLN A 80 -3.13 -24.10 0.00
N VAL A 81 -1.96 -23.72 -0.51
CA VAL A 81 -1.27 -24.54 -1.51
C VAL A 81 -0.76 -25.84 -0.90
N ARG A 82 -0.15 -25.78 0.27
CA ARG A 82 0.36 -26.96 0.99
C ARG A 82 -0.76 -27.96 1.27
N ASP A 83 -1.89 -27.49 1.79
CA ASP A 83 -3.05 -28.36 2.07
C ASP A 83 -3.51 -29.13 0.80
N LYS A 84 -3.53 -28.44 -0.35
CA LYS A 84 -3.88 -29.09 -1.62
C LYS A 84 -2.81 -30.09 -2.10
N VAL A 85 -1.54 -29.76 -1.91
CA VAL A 85 -0.42 -30.66 -2.24
C VAL A 85 -0.46 -31.91 -1.35
N ASP A 86 -0.64 -31.72 -0.05
CA ASP A 86 -0.70 -32.80 0.92
C ASP A 86 -1.92 -33.71 0.67
N ALA A 87 -3.05 -33.15 0.22
CA ALA A 87 -4.23 -33.91 -0.16
C ALA A 87 -4.03 -34.82 -1.39
N LEU A 88 -3.06 -34.53 -2.26
CA LEU A 88 -2.78 -35.38 -3.42
C LEU A 88 -2.09 -36.70 -3.04
N GLY A 89 -1.38 -36.79 -1.94
CA GLY A 89 -0.76 -38.01 -1.45
C GLY A 89 -1.78 -39.13 -1.20
N PRO A 90 -2.79 -38.93 -0.36
CA PRO A 90 -3.90 -39.88 -0.16
C PRO A 90 -4.63 -40.25 -1.44
N VAL A 91 -4.84 -39.26 -2.36
CA VAL A 91 -5.46 -39.52 -3.67
C VAL A 91 -4.60 -40.45 -4.52
N ALA A 92 -3.29 -40.22 -4.60
CA ALA A 92 -2.36 -41.07 -5.32
C ALA A 92 -2.33 -42.49 -4.72
N ALA A 93 -2.42 -42.61 -3.39
CA ALA A 93 -2.50 -43.92 -2.70
C ALA A 93 -3.82 -44.68 -3.00
N SER A 94 -4.96 -43.97 -3.04
CA SER A 94 -6.26 -44.54 -3.45
C SER A 94 -6.21 -45.06 -4.88
N LEU A 95 -5.68 -44.26 -5.79
CA LEU A 95 -5.49 -44.66 -7.21
C LEU A 95 -4.53 -45.85 -7.35
N ALA A 96 -3.52 -45.98 -6.48
CA ALA A 96 -2.60 -47.10 -6.50
C ALA A 96 -3.28 -48.41 -6.05
N GLN A 97 -4.16 -48.36 -5.04
CA GLN A 97 -4.91 -49.54 -4.57
C GLN A 97 -5.84 -50.15 -5.62
N SER A 98 -6.46 -49.27 -6.40
CA SER A 98 -7.38 -49.66 -7.45
C SER A 98 -6.70 -49.79 -8.85
N TRP A 99 -5.38 -49.60 -8.93
CA TRP A 99 -4.65 -49.53 -10.21
C TRP A 99 -4.86 -50.75 -11.12
N ALA A 100 -4.80 -51.97 -10.58
CA ALA A 100 -4.94 -53.19 -11.35
C ALA A 100 -6.35 -53.42 -11.95
N SER A 101 -7.37 -52.82 -11.34
CA SER A 101 -8.78 -52.94 -11.72
C SER A 101 -9.30 -51.72 -12.50
N HIS A 102 -8.45 -50.72 -12.77
CA HIS A 102 -8.89 -49.46 -13.40
C HIS A 102 -9.15 -49.65 -14.88
N GLU A 103 -10.43 -49.75 -15.25
CA GLU A 103 -10.84 -49.38 -16.58
C GLU A 103 -10.66 -47.87 -16.79
N PRO A 104 -10.27 -47.42 -17.98
CA PRO A 104 -10.05 -46.00 -18.24
C PRO A 104 -11.22 -45.07 -17.88
N ARG A 105 -12.47 -45.60 -18.04
CA ARG A 105 -13.69 -44.86 -17.66
C ARG A 105 -13.89 -44.74 -16.13
N ALA A 106 -13.44 -45.73 -15.38
CA ALA A 106 -13.51 -45.70 -13.92
C ALA A 106 -12.51 -44.68 -13.36
N LEU A 107 -11.27 -44.71 -13.85
CA LEU A 107 -10.23 -43.75 -13.53
C LEU A 107 -10.66 -42.28 -13.81
N GLN A 108 -11.30 -42.06 -14.96
CA GLN A 108 -11.81 -40.73 -15.33
C GLN A 108 -12.85 -40.22 -14.31
N ARG A 109 -13.85 -41.07 -13.96
CA ARG A 109 -14.89 -40.67 -12.98
C ARG A 109 -14.33 -40.40 -11.60
N GLU A 110 -13.35 -41.19 -11.17
CA GLU A 110 -12.67 -40.98 -9.87
C GLU A 110 -11.93 -39.64 -9.88
N LEU A 111 -11.18 -39.33 -10.94
CA LEU A 111 -10.50 -38.03 -11.08
C LEU A 111 -11.48 -36.86 -11.11
N ASP A 112 -12.63 -36.98 -11.79
CA ASP A 112 -13.64 -35.91 -11.84
C ASP A 112 -14.18 -35.60 -10.44
N THR A 113 -14.45 -36.66 -9.66
CA THR A 113 -14.90 -36.53 -8.28
C THR A 113 -13.83 -35.86 -7.39
N MET A 114 -12.60 -36.36 -7.44
CA MET A 114 -11.49 -35.83 -6.64
C MET A 114 -11.13 -34.40 -7.02
N ARG A 115 -11.12 -34.08 -8.33
CA ARG A 115 -10.90 -32.69 -8.78
C ARG A 115 -11.94 -31.73 -8.21
N ALA A 116 -13.22 -32.14 -8.20
CA ALA A 116 -14.29 -31.32 -7.64
C ALA A 116 -14.13 -31.14 -6.13
N MET A 117 -13.82 -32.21 -5.38
CA MET A 117 -13.56 -32.16 -3.93
C MET A 117 -12.38 -31.25 -3.59
N LEU A 118 -11.28 -31.34 -4.33
CA LEU A 118 -10.07 -30.56 -4.11
C LEU A 118 -10.18 -29.13 -4.69
N GLN A 119 -11.24 -28.83 -5.43
CA GLN A 119 -11.44 -27.54 -6.12
C GLN A 119 -10.23 -27.16 -6.98
N MET A 120 -9.71 -28.14 -7.72
CA MET A 120 -8.60 -27.91 -8.64
C MET A 120 -9.10 -27.59 -10.07
N PRO A 121 -8.47 -26.65 -10.80
CA PRO A 121 -8.82 -26.41 -12.20
C PRO A 121 -8.59 -27.65 -13.09
N THR A 122 -7.49 -28.38 -12.86
CA THR A 122 -7.21 -29.65 -13.54
C THR A 122 -6.60 -30.65 -12.58
N LEU A 123 -6.96 -31.93 -12.79
CA LEU A 123 -6.36 -33.08 -12.11
C LEU A 123 -6.24 -34.21 -13.14
N PHE A 124 -5.07 -34.81 -13.29
CA PHE A 124 -4.86 -35.84 -14.30
C PHE A 124 -3.77 -36.83 -13.90
N VAL A 125 -3.85 -38.00 -14.45
CA VAL A 125 -2.82 -39.05 -14.34
C VAL A 125 -2.03 -39.09 -15.62
N VAL A 126 -0.71 -39.10 -15.49
CA VAL A 126 0.21 -39.09 -16.63
C VAL A 126 1.24 -40.21 -16.48
N ALA A 127 1.53 -40.89 -17.62
CA ALA A 127 2.60 -41.87 -17.69
C ALA A 127 3.97 -41.21 -17.62
N PRO A 128 5.06 -41.94 -17.29
CA PRO A 128 6.42 -41.36 -17.20
C PRO A 128 6.89 -40.67 -18.48
N ASP A 129 6.35 -41.06 -19.64
CA ASP A 129 6.62 -40.46 -20.95
C ASP A 129 5.87 -39.14 -21.20
N GLY A 130 5.08 -38.68 -20.26
CA GLY A 130 4.31 -37.44 -20.35
C GLY A 130 2.97 -37.56 -21.07
N ARG A 131 2.50 -38.78 -21.37
CA ARG A 131 1.20 -39.05 -22.00
C ARG A 131 0.12 -39.12 -20.91
N PRO A 132 -0.98 -38.35 -20.99
CA PRO A 132 -2.11 -38.48 -20.09
C PRO A 132 -2.80 -39.83 -20.23
N LEU A 133 -3.08 -40.48 -19.12
CA LEU A 133 -3.85 -41.71 -19.03
C LEU A 133 -5.33 -41.42 -18.72
N ALA A 134 -5.58 -40.40 -17.90
CA ALA A 134 -6.91 -39.87 -17.63
C ALA A 134 -6.76 -38.37 -17.29
N PHE A 135 -7.77 -37.56 -17.56
CA PHE A 135 -7.70 -36.12 -17.41
C PHE A 135 -9.04 -35.51 -16.99
N SER A 136 -9.06 -34.78 -15.89
CA SER A 136 -10.24 -34.06 -15.43
C SER A 136 -10.00 -32.54 -15.46
N PRO A 137 -10.82 -31.73 -16.16
CA PRO A 137 -11.90 -32.13 -17.06
C PRO A 137 -11.36 -32.78 -18.34
N ALA A 138 -12.12 -33.75 -18.93
CA ALA A 138 -11.69 -34.49 -20.09
C ALA A 138 -11.50 -33.62 -21.34
N THR A 139 -12.22 -32.49 -21.43
CA THR A 139 -12.13 -31.51 -22.53
C THR A 139 -11.65 -30.15 -21.98
N GLY A 140 -10.81 -29.50 -22.78
CA GLY A 140 -10.34 -28.14 -22.51
C GLY A 140 -11.39 -27.08 -22.80
N ALA A 141 -11.08 -25.83 -22.47
CA ALA A 141 -11.94 -24.68 -22.78
C ALA A 141 -12.16 -24.46 -24.29
N ASP A 142 -11.28 -24.99 -25.12
CA ASP A 142 -11.36 -24.97 -26.58
C ASP A 142 -12.16 -26.16 -27.17
N GLY A 143 -12.78 -27.00 -26.34
CA GLY A 143 -13.56 -28.16 -26.71
C GLY A 143 -12.71 -29.37 -27.16
N ARG A 144 -11.37 -29.27 -27.15
CA ARG A 144 -10.47 -30.36 -27.50
C ARG A 144 -10.26 -31.33 -26.35
N SER A 145 -9.95 -32.57 -26.67
CA SER A 145 -9.60 -33.57 -25.66
C SER A 145 -8.29 -33.23 -24.97
N ASN A 146 -8.28 -33.14 -23.64
CA ASN A 146 -7.08 -32.95 -22.87
C ASN A 146 -6.16 -34.18 -22.85
N LEU A 147 -6.65 -35.38 -23.29
CA LEU A 147 -5.83 -36.56 -23.40
C LEU A 147 -4.83 -36.50 -24.60
N GLU A 148 -5.04 -35.56 -25.53
CA GLU A 148 -4.13 -35.35 -26.66
C GLU A 148 -2.93 -34.47 -26.31
N LEU A 149 -2.99 -33.81 -25.14
CA LEU A 149 -1.91 -32.95 -24.66
C LEU A 149 -0.67 -33.79 -24.31
N ARG A 150 0.48 -33.17 -24.35
CA ARG A 150 1.75 -33.78 -23.93
C ARG A 150 2.36 -32.95 -22.79
N TYR A 151 2.93 -33.62 -21.81
CA TYR A 151 3.45 -33.00 -20.60
C TYR A 151 4.93 -33.30 -20.32
N ALA A 152 5.60 -34.09 -21.16
CA ALA A 152 7.00 -34.48 -21.01
C ALA A 152 7.97 -33.28 -20.90
N ASP A 153 7.61 -32.15 -21.51
CA ASP A 153 8.35 -30.90 -21.50
C ASP A 153 8.12 -30.04 -20.23
N ARG A 154 7.16 -30.45 -19.37
CA ARG A 154 6.83 -29.66 -18.19
C ARG A 154 7.84 -29.88 -17.08
N PRO A 155 8.43 -28.80 -16.52
CA PRO A 155 9.45 -28.93 -15.47
C PRO A 155 8.96 -29.71 -14.25
N VAL A 156 7.70 -29.53 -13.83
CA VAL A 156 7.12 -30.28 -12.70
C VAL A 156 7.10 -31.79 -12.94
N LEU A 157 6.80 -32.23 -14.19
CA LEU A 157 6.81 -33.65 -14.51
C LEU A 157 8.25 -34.17 -14.61
N GLN A 158 9.14 -33.44 -15.25
CA GLN A 158 10.55 -33.82 -15.32
C GLN A 158 11.16 -33.99 -13.92
N GLU A 159 10.86 -33.08 -13.04
CA GLU A 159 11.40 -33.10 -11.68
C GLU A 159 10.81 -34.26 -10.83
N VAL A 160 9.48 -34.52 -10.90
CA VAL A 160 8.89 -35.64 -10.14
C VAL A 160 9.36 -36.99 -10.71
N VAL A 161 9.59 -37.11 -12.02
CA VAL A 161 10.15 -38.31 -12.65
C VAL A 161 11.59 -38.54 -12.15
N ARG A 162 12.40 -37.48 -12.09
CA ARG A 162 13.79 -37.53 -11.65
C ARG A 162 13.92 -37.83 -10.14
N THR A 163 13.11 -37.17 -9.29
CA THR A 163 13.22 -37.26 -7.84
C THR A 163 12.40 -38.39 -7.22
N GLN A 164 11.33 -38.78 -7.91
CA GLN A 164 10.32 -39.70 -7.41
C GLN A 164 9.69 -39.25 -6.08
N GLN A 165 9.69 -37.94 -5.83
CA GLN A 165 9.10 -37.28 -4.67
C GLN A 165 8.03 -36.28 -5.12
N PRO A 166 7.08 -35.92 -4.26
CA PRO A 166 6.15 -34.83 -4.55
C PRO A 166 6.88 -33.54 -4.96
N VAL A 167 6.43 -32.90 -6.00
CA VAL A 167 7.03 -31.67 -6.55
C VAL A 167 5.98 -30.60 -6.74
N VAL A 168 6.33 -29.36 -6.45
CA VAL A 168 5.52 -28.17 -6.73
C VAL A 168 6.31 -27.29 -7.71
N SER A 169 5.65 -26.86 -8.78
CA SER A 169 6.27 -25.95 -9.75
C SER A 169 6.28 -24.50 -9.24
N GLY A 170 7.05 -23.64 -9.90
CA GLY A 170 6.78 -22.20 -9.88
C GLY A 170 5.47 -21.87 -10.62
N ILE A 171 5.30 -20.58 -10.86
CA ILE A 171 4.13 -20.05 -11.55
C ILE A 171 4.21 -20.41 -13.05
N ILE A 172 3.15 -21.05 -13.57
CA ILE A 172 3.06 -21.45 -14.99
C ILE A 172 1.69 -21.10 -15.57
N VAL A 173 1.62 -20.98 -16.89
CA VAL A 173 0.32 -20.99 -17.59
C VAL A 173 -0.11 -22.44 -17.80
N GLY A 174 -1.26 -22.81 -17.24
CA GLY A 174 -1.84 -24.14 -17.39
C GLY A 174 -2.16 -24.42 -18.85
N ARG A 175 -1.73 -25.59 -19.38
CA ARG A 175 -1.92 -25.94 -20.79
C ARG A 175 -3.40 -26.17 -21.13
N ALA A 176 -4.13 -26.79 -20.21
CA ALA A 176 -5.55 -27.07 -20.38
C ALA A 176 -6.44 -25.90 -19.87
N SER A 177 -6.10 -25.29 -18.74
CA SER A 177 -6.90 -24.23 -18.13
C SER A 177 -6.69 -22.83 -18.74
N ARG A 178 -5.52 -22.61 -19.39
CA ARG A 178 -5.08 -21.30 -19.92
C ARG A 178 -4.99 -20.21 -18.84
N GLU A 179 -4.98 -20.59 -17.58
CA GLU A 179 -4.89 -19.70 -16.41
C GLU A 179 -3.51 -19.80 -15.77
N PHE A 180 -3.18 -18.82 -14.93
CA PHE A 180 -1.99 -18.88 -14.07
C PHE A 180 -2.23 -19.87 -12.95
N VAL A 181 -1.41 -20.88 -12.90
CA VAL A 181 -1.51 -21.99 -11.95
C VAL A 181 -0.14 -22.35 -11.40
N VAL A 182 -0.17 -23.00 -10.26
CA VAL A 182 0.94 -23.78 -9.75
C VAL A 182 0.66 -25.25 -10.05
N GLY A 183 1.57 -25.90 -10.74
CA GLY A 183 1.51 -27.32 -10.99
C GLY A 183 2.06 -28.09 -9.81
N THR A 184 1.43 -29.20 -9.45
CA THR A 184 1.94 -30.15 -8.47
C THR A 184 1.88 -31.55 -9.03
N ALA A 185 2.87 -32.38 -8.72
CA ALA A 185 2.94 -33.76 -9.19
C ALA A 185 3.35 -34.70 -8.04
N VAL A 186 2.68 -35.82 -7.93
CA VAL A 186 2.91 -36.87 -6.91
C VAL A 186 3.04 -38.23 -7.59
N PRO A 187 4.03 -39.08 -7.24
CA PRO A 187 4.14 -40.41 -7.82
C PRO A 187 3.02 -41.35 -7.32
N ILE A 188 2.44 -42.11 -8.23
CA ILE A 188 1.54 -43.23 -7.93
C ILE A 188 2.38 -44.50 -7.87
N ARG A 189 2.40 -45.16 -6.71
CA ARG A 189 3.26 -46.33 -6.44
C ARG A 189 2.42 -47.57 -6.21
N VAL A 190 2.70 -48.60 -6.99
CA VAL A 190 2.16 -49.97 -6.79
C VAL A 190 3.35 -50.87 -6.51
N ASP A 191 3.29 -51.61 -5.43
CA ASP A 191 4.39 -52.50 -4.95
C ASP A 191 5.77 -51.79 -4.95
N GLN A 192 5.79 -50.57 -4.40
CA GLN A 192 6.97 -49.66 -4.34
C GLN A 192 7.49 -49.16 -5.70
N GLN A 193 6.91 -49.58 -6.81
CA GLN A 193 7.28 -49.13 -8.14
C GLN A 193 6.38 -47.93 -8.56
N VAL A 194 6.97 -46.91 -9.17
CA VAL A 194 6.19 -45.80 -9.73
C VAL A 194 5.62 -46.21 -11.06
N VAL A 195 4.30 -46.29 -11.12
CA VAL A 195 3.56 -46.71 -12.35
C VAL A 195 3.05 -45.52 -13.16
N ALA A 196 2.79 -44.40 -12.49
CA ALA A 196 2.30 -43.16 -13.10
C ALA A 196 2.51 -41.97 -12.12
N TYR A 197 2.11 -40.80 -12.56
CA TYR A 197 2.14 -39.57 -11.74
C TYR A 197 0.75 -38.93 -11.73
N LEU A 198 0.28 -38.57 -10.52
CA LEU A 198 -0.88 -37.72 -10.35
C LEU A 198 -0.43 -36.27 -10.43
N VAL A 199 -0.99 -35.51 -11.35
CA VAL A 199 -0.65 -34.10 -11.57
C VAL A 199 -1.90 -33.26 -11.34
N GLY A 200 -1.77 -32.23 -10.52
CA GLY A 200 -2.82 -31.26 -10.26
C GLY A 200 -2.36 -29.84 -10.55
N SER A 201 -3.30 -28.95 -10.84
CA SER A 201 -3.03 -27.53 -10.89
C SER A 201 -3.82 -26.78 -9.82
N ILE A 202 -3.17 -25.80 -9.20
CA ILE A 202 -3.75 -24.95 -8.17
C ILE A 202 -3.89 -23.54 -8.75
N ARG A 203 -5.11 -23.02 -8.73
CA ARG A 203 -5.40 -21.68 -9.25
C ARG A 203 -4.85 -20.63 -8.30
N LEU A 204 -4.08 -19.70 -8.81
CA LEU A 204 -3.55 -18.56 -8.04
C LEU A 204 -4.54 -17.41 -7.93
N GLN A 205 -5.47 -17.30 -8.87
CA GLN A 205 -6.46 -16.23 -8.91
C GLN A 205 -7.24 -16.10 -7.59
N ALA A 206 -7.71 -17.22 -7.04
CA ALA A 206 -8.47 -17.21 -5.78
C ALA A 206 -7.64 -16.74 -4.59
N ALA A 207 -6.35 -17.10 -4.55
CA ALA A 207 -5.44 -16.61 -3.52
C ALA A 207 -5.20 -15.10 -3.66
N ILE A 208 -5.03 -14.60 -4.90
CA ILE A 208 -4.85 -13.19 -5.20
C ILE A 208 -6.11 -12.38 -4.81
N GLU A 209 -7.31 -12.84 -5.17
CA GLU A 209 -8.57 -12.20 -4.81
C GLU A 209 -8.77 -12.11 -3.27
N THR A 210 -8.42 -13.17 -2.55
CA THR A 210 -8.47 -13.19 -1.08
C THR A 210 -7.52 -12.15 -0.49
N ILE A 211 -6.32 -12.05 -1.05
CA ILE A 211 -5.30 -11.09 -0.64
C ILE A 211 -5.75 -9.66 -0.93
N GLU A 212 -6.33 -9.41 -2.10
CA GLU A 212 -6.84 -8.09 -2.48
C GLU A 212 -7.96 -7.62 -1.55
N GLN A 213 -8.91 -8.50 -1.23
CA GLN A 213 -9.98 -8.21 -0.27
C GLN A 213 -9.44 -7.89 1.13
N ALA A 214 -8.40 -8.60 1.58
CA ALA A 214 -7.80 -8.39 2.88
C ALA A 214 -6.93 -7.13 2.97
N THR A 215 -6.36 -6.66 1.85
CA THR A 215 -5.54 -5.44 1.82
C THR A 215 -6.36 -4.14 1.73
N GLY A 216 -7.69 -4.25 1.55
CA GLY A 216 -8.63 -3.13 1.76
C GLY A 216 -8.65 -2.07 0.66
N GLY A 217 -8.17 -2.35 -0.55
CA GLY A 217 -8.52 -1.49 -1.66
C GLY A 217 -7.41 -0.77 -2.43
N PRO A 218 -7.78 0.20 -3.23
CA PRO A 218 -7.03 0.71 -4.36
C PRO A 218 -5.87 1.60 -3.90
N GLY A 219 -4.68 1.12 -3.94
CA GLY A 219 -3.53 1.98 -3.62
C GLY A 219 -2.19 1.29 -3.72
N GLY A 220 -2.15 0.03 -4.11
CA GLY A 220 -0.90 -0.70 -4.24
C GLY A 220 -0.95 -1.77 -5.31
N TRP A 221 0.21 -2.20 -5.72
CA TRP A 221 0.40 -3.34 -6.59
C TRP A 221 0.73 -4.57 -5.75
N LEU A 222 0.04 -5.66 -6.03
CA LEU A 222 0.37 -6.96 -5.50
C LEU A 222 1.03 -7.79 -6.59
N VAL A 223 2.20 -8.30 -6.29
CA VAL A 223 3.04 -9.01 -7.25
C VAL A 223 3.54 -10.29 -6.63
N MET A 224 3.46 -11.39 -7.37
CA MET A 224 4.13 -12.65 -7.05
C MET A 224 5.29 -12.85 -8.01
N ILE A 225 6.50 -13.07 -7.50
CA ILE A 225 7.69 -13.29 -8.31
C ILE A 225 8.30 -14.63 -7.93
N ASP A 226 8.52 -15.50 -8.92
CA ASP A 226 9.20 -16.78 -8.73
C ASP A 226 10.72 -16.67 -8.86
N GLY A 227 11.41 -17.79 -8.62
CA GLY A 227 12.87 -17.88 -8.71
C GLY A 227 13.43 -17.57 -10.11
N ASP A 228 12.65 -17.75 -11.16
CA ASP A 228 13.00 -17.43 -12.55
C ASP A 228 12.70 -15.97 -12.91
N LYS A 229 12.30 -15.17 -11.92
CA LYS A 229 11.87 -13.77 -12.07
C LYS A 229 10.67 -13.61 -12.99
N ARG A 230 9.82 -14.62 -13.08
CA ARG A 230 8.50 -14.49 -13.70
C ARG A 230 7.58 -13.86 -12.68
N ALA A 231 6.84 -12.87 -13.11
CA ALA A 231 5.92 -12.19 -12.23
C ALA A 231 4.48 -12.39 -12.67
N ILE A 232 3.61 -12.55 -11.70
CA ILE A 232 2.18 -12.30 -11.87
C ILE A 232 1.85 -11.08 -11.04
N PHE A 233 1.19 -10.11 -11.61
CA PHE A 233 0.70 -8.98 -10.84
C PHE A 233 -0.76 -8.71 -11.12
N LEU A 234 -1.42 -8.21 -10.09
CA LEU A 234 -2.77 -7.71 -10.15
C LEU A 234 -2.72 -6.19 -10.33
N ASP A 235 -3.25 -5.72 -11.45
CA ASP A 235 -3.51 -4.29 -11.60
C ASP A 235 -4.72 -3.91 -10.75
N SER A 236 -4.50 -3.10 -9.73
CA SER A 236 -5.54 -2.63 -8.82
C SER A 236 -6.67 -1.83 -9.51
N LYS A 237 -6.41 -1.29 -10.71
CA LYS A 237 -7.39 -0.50 -11.46
C LYS A 237 -8.25 -1.37 -12.38
N THR A 238 -7.64 -2.28 -13.10
CA THR A 238 -8.33 -3.13 -14.08
C THR A 238 -8.76 -4.46 -13.52
N ARG A 239 -8.25 -4.87 -12.36
CA ARG A 239 -8.41 -6.20 -11.75
C ARG A 239 -7.99 -7.33 -12.68
N GLN A 240 -7.11 -7.03 -13.63
CA GLN A 240 -6.57 -8.01 -14.55
C GLN A 240 -5.27 -8.58 -13.98
N VAL A 241 -5.15 -9.90 -14.06
CA VAL A 241 -3.92 -10.61 -13.74
C VAL A 241 -3.11 -10.74 -15.02
N THR A 242 -1.93 -10.12 -15.02
CA THR A 242 -1.01 -10.18 -16.17
C THR A 242 0.28 -10.89 -15.79
N GLN A 243 0.92 -11.53 -16.78
CA GLN A 243 2.24 -12.11 -16.61
C GLN A 243 3.25 -11.29 -17.38
N GLU A 244 4.30 -10.85 -16.70
CA GLU A 244 5.41 -10.16 -17.31
C GLU A 244 6.74 -10.81 -16.94
N ASN A 245 7.74 -10.63 -17.79
CA ASN A 245 9.11 -10.98 -17.44
C ASN A 245 9.78 -9.77 -16.79
N TRP A 246 9.94 -9.83 -15.47
CA TRP A 246 10.42 -8.73 -14.67
C TRP A 246 11.93 -8.62 -14.55
N LYS A 247 12.71 -9.44 -15.26
CA LYS A 247 14.19 -9.41 -15.16
C LYS A 247 14.80 -8.02 -15.34
N THR A 248 14.17 -7.19 -16.16
CA THR A 248 14.59 -5.80 -16.44
C THR A 248 13.70 -4.75 -15.77
N HIS A 249 12.71 -5.16 -14.99
CA HIS A 249 11.81 -4.22 -14.35
C HIS A 249 12.47 -3.58 -13.12
N PRO A 250 12.31 -2.25 -12.90
CA PRO A 250 12.92 -1.53 -11.78
C PRO A 250 12.68 -2.16 -10.41
N PHE A 251 11.47 -2.67 -10.13
CA PHE A 251 11.17 -3.38 -8.88
C PHE A 251 12.08 -4.58 -8.65
N VAL A 252 12.29 -5.42 -9.66
CA VAL A 252 13.09 -6.63 -9.53
C VAL A 252 14.56 -6.29 -9.37
N GLU A 253 15.02 -5.30 -10.11
CA GLU A 253 16.41 -4.83 -10.03
C GLU A 253 16.70 -4.24 -8.65
N GLU A 254 15.82 -3.38 -8.13
CA GLU A 254 15.99 -2.75 -6.83
C GLU A 254 15.89 -3.77 -5.68
N LEU A 255 14.92 -4.68 -5.74
CA LEU A 255 14.81 -5.79 -4.77
C LEU A 255 16.02 -6.71 -4.81
N GLY A 256 16.62 -6.91 -6.00
CA GLY A 256 17.87 -7.66 -6.16
C GLY A 256 19.07 -6.98 -5.49
N ARG A 257 19.09 -5.64 -5.48
CA ARG A 257 20.15 -4.85 -4.82
C ARG A 257 19.98 -4.84 -3.30
N HIS A 258 18.78 -4.64 -2.79
CA HIS A 258 18.55 -4.34 -1.38
C HIS A 258 18.08 -5.53 -0.53
N ARG A 259 17.70 -6.65 -1.12
CA ARG A 259 17.23 -7.88 -0.45
C ARG A 259 16.21 -7.68 0.71
N SER A 260 15.61 -6.51 0.83
CA SER A 260 14.74 -6.14 1.95
C SER A 260 13.65 -5.15 1.55
N ASP A 261 12.64 -5.06 2.40
CA ASP A 261 11.61 -4.04 2.33
C ASP A 261 12.21 -2.64 2.32
N GLY A 262 11.66 -1.73 1.52
CA GLY A 262 12.21 -0.38 1.45
C GLY A 262 11.45 0.57 0.55
N LEU A 263 12.01 1.75 0.38
CA LEU A 263 11.54 2.74 -0.58
C LEU A 263 12.23 2.50 -1.93
N VAL A 264 11.45 2.44 -2.98
CA VAL A 264 11.91 2.26 -4.36
C VAL A 264 11.35 3.39 -5.20
N ALA A 265 12.20 4.06 -5.97
CA ALA A 265 11.78 5.10 -6.89
C ALA A 265 11.55 4.50 -8.28
N ILE A 266 10.34 4.66 -8.83
CA ILE A 266 9.96 4.17 -10.16
C ILE A 266 9.18 5.29 -10.84
N ASP A 267 9.58 5.64 -12.06
CA ASP A 267 8.93 6.68 -12.88
C ASP A 267 8.69 8.00 -12.12
N ASN A 268 9.69 8.47 -11.38
CA ASN A 268 9.63 9.66 -10.53
C ASN A 268 8.62 9.58 -9.36
N GLU A 269 8.11 8.41 -9.03
CA GLU A 269 7.25 8.17 -7.88
C GLU A 269 7.95 7.28 -6.85
N GLU A 270 7.84 7.62 -5.56
CA GLU A 270 8.35 6.80 -4.47
C GLU A 270 7.31 5.75 -4.07
N TRP A 271 7.74 4.49 -4.02
CA TRP A 271 6.95 3.34 -3.62
C TRP A 271 7.50 2.72 -2.35
N LEU A 272 6.61 2.42 -1.42
CA LEU A 272 6.93 1.60 -0.26
C LEU A 272 6.68 0.15 -0.63
N VAL A 273 7.77 -0.63 -0.68
CA VAL A 273 7.74 -2.05 -1.05
C VAL A 273 7.93 -2.90 0.19
N THR A 274 7.08 -3.92 0.35
CA THR A 274 7.18 -4.94 1.39
C THR A 274 7.05 -6.31 0.75
N GLN A 275 7.78 -7.32 1.25
CA GLN A 275 7.79 -8.64 0.67
C GLN A 275 7.76 -9.75 1.71
N SER A 276 7.25 -10.91 1.32
CA SER A 276 7.30 -12.13 2.12
C SER A 276 7.40 -13.36 1.22
N LEU A 277 8.24 -14.32 1.62
CA LEU A 277 8.41 -15.56 0.90
C LEU A 277 7.26 -16.53 1.21
N MET A 278 6.75 -17.18 0.15
CA MET A 278 5.87 -18.36 0.20
C MET A 278 6.74 -19.59 -0.08
N PRO A 279 7.20 -20.31 0.96
CA PRO A 279 8.25 -21.32 0.80
C PRO A 279 7.82 -22.54 -0.01
N THR A 280 6.56 -22.97 0.09
CA THR A 280 6.02 -24.09 -0.71
C THR A 280 6.04 -23.81 -2.19
N LEU A 281 5.70 -22.58 -2.58
CA LEU A 281 5.69 -22.12 -3.97
C LEU A 281 7.07 -21.62 -4.45
N ARG A 282 7.98 -21.32 -3.55
CA ARG A 282 9.25 -20.61 -3.83
C ARG A 282 9.01 -19.27 -4.54
N VAL A 283 7.95 -18.59 -4.13
CA VAL A 283 7.50 -17.32 -4.71
C VAL A 283 7.57 -16.24 -3.65
N ASN A 284 8.07 -15.06 -4.02
CA ASN A 284 7.97 -13.87 -3.18
C ASN A 284 6.66 -13.14 -3.47
N LEU A 285 5.87 -12.93 -2.43
CA LEU A 285 4.72 -12.05 -2.46
C LEU A 285 5.20 -10.64 -2.13
N ILE A 286 4.99 -9.70 -3.04
CA ILE A 286 5.43 -8.31 -2.94
C ILE A 286 4.21 -7.41 -2.97
N TYR A 287 4.14 -6.47 -2.04
CA TYR A 287 3.17 -5.40 -2.05
C TYR A 287 3.89 -4.06 -2.16
N ALA A 288 3.53 -3.28 -3.17
CA ALA A 288 4.06 -1.95 -3.41
C ALA A 288 2.95 -0.91 -3.31
N ALA A 289 3.13 0.10 -2.48
CA ALA A 289 2.18 1.19 -2.31
C ALA A 289 2.84 2.54 -2.53
N SER A 290 2.15 3.44 -3.23
CA SER A 290 2.62 4.79 -3.45
C SER A 290 2.79 5.54 -2.12
N VAL A 291 3.98 6.10 -1.91
CA VAL A 291 4.27 6.96 -0.75
C VAL A 291 3.35 8.18 -0.75
N ARG A 292 3.02 8.69 -1.92
CA ARG A 292 2.09 9.80 -2.08
C ARG A 292 0.72 9.47 -1.47
N GLN A 293 0.16 8.29 -1.78
CA GLN A 293 -1.13 7.87 -1.24
C GLN A 293 -1.08 7.64 0.28
N ILE A 294 0.02 7.06 0.79
CA ILE A 294 0.22 6.89 2.23
C ILE A 294 0.17 8.24 2.96
N LEU A 295 0.74 9.27 2.35
CA LEU A 295 0.84 10.60 2.95
C LEU A 295 -0.37 11.50 2.64
N GLU A 296 -1.24 11.16 1.69
CA GLU A 296 -2.41 11.98 1.31
C GLU A 296 -3.36 12.24 2.48
N ASN A 297 -3.68 11.22 3.26
CA ASN A 297 -4.52 11.38 4.45
C ASN A 297 -3.90 12.33 5.48
N GLN A 298 -2.58 12.28 5.64
CA GLN A 298 -1.87 13.15 6.58
C GLN A 298 -1.69 14.57 6.02
N ARG A 299 -1.56 14.73 4.69
CA ARG A 299 -1.57 16.03 4.02
C ARG A 299 -2.90 16.75 4.24
N ALA A 300 -4.03 16.04 4.17
CA ALA A 300 -5.34 16.63 4.45
C ALA A 300 -5.42 17.20 5.87
N VAL A 301 -4.93 16.49 6.87
CA VAL A 301 -4.84 16.97 8.26
C VAL A 301 -3.94 18.20 8.37
N LEU A 302 -2.78 18.19 7.71
CA LEU A 302 -1.87 19.34 7.74
C LEU A 302 -2.44 20.57 7.03
N LEU A 303 -3.11 20.37 5.90
CA LEU A 303 -3.77 21.46 5.18
C LEU A 303 -4.88 22.07 6.04
N THR A 304 -5.65 21.24 6.76
CA THR A 304 -6.69 21.72 7.69
C THR A 304 -6.10 22.50 8.86
N LEU A 305 -5.01 21.99 9.47
CA LEU A 305 -4.30 22.70 10.53
C LEU A 305 -3.68 24.00 10.01
N GLY A 306 -3.04 23.99 8.86
CA GLY A 306 -2.46 25.18 8.22
C GLY A 306 -3.53 26.22 7.89
N ALA A 307 -4.66 25.81 7.33
CA ALA A 307 -5.79 26.69 7.03
C ALA A 307 -6.38 27.30 8.32
N THR A 308 -6.54 26.49 9.38
CA THR A 308 -7.02 26.98 10.69
C THR A 308 -6.08 28.01 11.29
N LEU A 309 -4.78 27.79 11.22
CA LEU A 309 -3.76 28.76 11.67
C LEU A 309 -3.80 30.04 10.85
N LEU A 310 -3.93 29.95 9.52
CA LEU A 310 -4.04 31.12 8.64
C LEU A 310 -5.31 31.95 8.91
N VAL A 311 -6.45 31.29 9.11
CA VAL A 311 -7.72 31.95 9.49
C VAL A 311 -7.59 32.63 10.86
N SER A 312 -6.99 31.96 11.83
CA SER A 312 -6.71 32.54 13.15
C SER A 312 -5.80 33.76 13.08
N LEU A 313 -4.76 33.71 12.25
CA LEU A 313 -3.87 34.85 12.01
C LEU A 313 -4.61 36.02 11.34
N ALA A 314 -5.38 35.74 10.30
CA ALA A 314 -6.14 36.77 9.58
C ALA A 314 -7.20 37.44 10.46
N THR A 315 -7.91 36.67 11.27
CA THR A 315 -8.89 37.22 12.24
C THR A 315 -8.22 38.06 13.32
N SER A 316 -7.09 37.60 13.83
CA SER A 316 -6.29 38.35 14.82
C SER A 316 -5.78 39.69 14.25
N LEU A 317 -5.29 39.67 13.01
CA LEU A 317 -4.83 40.85 12.30
C LEU A 317 -5.97 41.84 12.03
N ALA A 318 -7.14 41.35 11.58
CA ALA A 318 -8.32 42.15 11.32
C ALA A 318 -8.84 42.82 12.62
N LEU A 319 -8.89 42.06 13.71
CA LEU A 319 -9.32 42.59 15.01
C LEU A 319 -8.35 43.67 15.49
N SER A 320 -7.05 43.44 15.40
CA SER A 320 -6.02 44.38 15.82
C SER A 320 -6.05 45.68 14.98
N THR A 321 -6.28 45.58 13.66
CA THR A 321 -6.42 46.74 12.77
C THR A 321 -7.73 47.48 13.04
N ALA A 322 -8.84 46.80 13.33
CA ALA A 322 -10.10 47.43 13.72
C ALA A 322 -9.96 48.22 15.04
N VAL A 323 -9.30 47.64 16.05
CA VAL A 323 -9.03 48.33 17.34
C VAL A 323 -8.13 49.53 17.13
N ALA A 324 -7.08 49.40 16.30
CA ALA A 324 -6.18 50.52 16.00
C ALA A 324 -6.90 51.65 15.26
N MET A 325 -7.75 51.35 14.27
CA MET A 325 -8.55 52.35 13.56
C MET A 325 -9.57 53.04 14.45
N ARG A 326 -10.26 52.30 15.34
CA ARG A 326 -11.18 52.91 16.31
C ARG A 326 -10.45 53.90 17.25
N PHE A 327 -9.32 53.52 17.71
CA PHE A 327 -8.49 54.37 18.57
C PHE A 327 -8.03 55.66 17.85
N LEU A 328 -7.63 55.54 16.56
CA LEU A 328 -7.23 56.71 15.76
C LEU A 328 -8.43 57.66 15.49
N ARG A 329 -9.66 57.12 15.31
CA ARG A 329 -10.86 57.94 15.17
C ARG A 329 -11.17 58.71 16.44
N GLU A 330 -11.17 58.05 17.60
CA GLU A 330 -11.40 58.70 18.91
C GLU A 330 -10.38 59.80 19.17
N GLN A 331 -9.14 59.64 18.76
CA GLN A 331 -8.13 60.69 18.89
C GLN A 331 -8.36 61.90 17.94
N ARG A 332 -8.83 61.66 16.71
CA ARG A 332 -9.15 62.76 15.79
C ARG A 332 -10.33 63.57 16.30
N GLU A 333 -11.34 62.95 16.85
CA GLU A 333 -12.51 63.62 17.42
C GLU A 333 -12.12 64.44 18.67
N ALA A 334 -11.27 63.92 19.54
CA ALA A 334 -10.77 64.63 20.69
C ALA A 334 -9.89 65.85 20.32
N GLY A 335 -9.09 65.74 19.25
CA GLY A 335 -8.27 66.82 18.72
C GLY A 335 -9.08 67.97 18.09
N VAL A 336 -10.17 67.66 17.43
CA VAL A 336 -11.09 68.64 16.82
C VAL A 336 -11.83 69.45 17.93
N VAL A 337 -12.26 68.81 18.99
CA VAL A 337 -12.92 69.47 20.15
C VAL A 337 -11.98 70.48 20.85
N GLN A 338 -10.69 70.21 20.93
CA GLN A 338 -9.73 71.13 21.53
C GLN A 338 -9.41 72.36 20.61
N SER A 339 -9.52 72.22 19.31
CA SER A 339 -9.27 73.35 18.35
C SER A 339 -10.41 74.36 18.29
N HIS A 340 -11.62 74.01 18.78
CA HIS A 340 -12.81 74.87 18.77
C HIS A 340 -13.11 75.48 20.15
N ALA A 341 -12.24 75.33 21.15
CA ALA A 341 -12.39 76.03 22.40
C ALA A 341 -12.18 77.53 22.19
N PRO A 342 -13.18 78.39 22.41
CA PRO A 342 -13.05 79.83 22.19
C PRO A 342 -11.98 80.38 23.12
N ALA A 343 -11.06 81.15 22.52
CA ALA A 343 -10.13 81.96 23.28
C ALA A 343 -10.93 82.91 24.17
N ARG A 344 -11.01 82.60 25.49
CA ARG A 344 -11.58 83.53 26.45
C ARG A 344 -10.62 84.66 26.59
N SER A 345 -11.07 85.78 26.02
CA SER A 345 -10.52 87.13 26.22
C SER A 345 -10.66 87.62 27.67
#